data_bfb471d4c56e596e94bf0f537b9d1c0c
#
_entry.id   bfb471d4c56e596e94bf0f537b9d1c0c
#
_cell.length_a   1.000
_cell.length_b   1.000
_cell.length_c   1.000
_cell.angle_alpha   90.00
_cell.angle_beta   90.00
_cell.angle_gamma   90.00
#
_symmetry.space_group_name_H-M   'P 1'
#
loop_
_entity.id
_entity.type
_entity.pdbx_description
1 polymer ?
#
loop_
_entity_poly.entity_id
_entity_poly.type
_entity_poly.pdbx_seq_one_letter_code
_entity_poly.pdbx_strand_id
1 'polypeptide(L)'
;MNHESQQQFDPENAPAFERLRDRRRAKRRRVLRVALTLFVCAALLGGAAYYAHRQIIKPYLDTPVSAPEQPPLPEPDPAPEPEPAPEPEPAPEPEPEPGQSALTEAQATDATKTLDLELYSSSAVLVDVQSGTVLAEKGMDEKIYPASMTKVMTLLVAAENLPDLDATFTMTQAIIDPLYLAGASMAGYVNGETVTMRDLLYGAVVPSGAEATEALAQAVAGSEEAFVAMMNEKAAALGLANTHFMNTSGLHDENHYSTVREIALILQAALENETCAEILSAENYRASETEQHPDGLAMTNKFLYRVHHEYSLGGAEITAAKTGYTAEAMNCCASAGKTPDGRSVICVTANAWTGEFCIEDHIALYTKYCGSAEAEG
;
A
#
# COMPACT_ATOMS: atom_id res chain seq x y z
N MET A 1 -22.40 46.06 -45.93
CA MET A 1 -22.20 46.36 -44.50
C MET A 1 -22.49 45.07 -43.73
N ASN A 2 -21.46 44.26 -43.52
CA ASN A 2 -21.58 43.00 -42.76
C ASN A 2 -21.10 43.27 -41.34
N HIS A 3 -22.00 43.20 -40.38
CA HIS A 3 -21.64 43.12 -38.95
C HIS A 3 -21.40 41.66 -38.60
N GLU A 4 -20.13 41.25 -38.55
CA GLU A 4 -19.71 40.04 -37.85
C GLU A 4 -19.82 40.30 -36.34
N SER A 5 -20.81 39.64 -35.71
CA SER A 5 -20.93 39.58 -34.28
C SER A 5 -19.82 38.68 -33.71
N GLN A 6 -18.82 39.29 -33.09
CA GLN A 6 -17.85 38.59 -32.23
C GLN A 6 -18.63 37.98 -31.09
N GLN A 7 -18.85 36.65 -31.10
CA GLN A 7 -19.30 35.92 -29.95
C GLN A 7 -18.20 35.99 -28.89
N GLN A 8 -18.48 36.72 -27.82
CA GLN A 8 -17.66 36.81 -26.64
C GLN A 8 -17.68 35.44 -25.97
N PHE A 9 -16.53 34.78 -25.82
CA PHE A 9 -16.38 33.48 -25.18
C PHE A 9 -16.79 33.60 -23.71
N ASP A 10 -17.86 32.91 -23.34
CA ASP A 10 -18.35 32.82 -21.95
C ASP A 10 -17.76 31.60 -21.27
N PRO A 11 -16.87 31.79 -20.29
CA PRO A 11 -16.18 30.69 -19.61
C PRO A 11 -17.10 29.84 -18.73
N GLU A 12 -18.34 30.27 -18.43
CA GLU A 12 -19.32 29.51 -17.65
C GLU A 12 -20.06 28.44 -18.47
N ASN A 13 -20.04 28.54 -19.80
CA ASN A 13 -20.70 27.61 -20.72
C ASN A 13 -19.74 26.60 -21.38
N ALA A 14 -18.49 26.54 -20.96
CA ALA A 14 -17.57 25.52 -21.44
C ALA A 14 -18.00 24.12 -20.96
N PRO A 15 -17.90 23.06 -21.82
CA PRO A 15 -18.18 21.69 -21.41
C PRO A 15 -17.43 21.34 -20.11
N ALA A 16 -18.06 20.55 -19.25
CA ALA A 16 -17.48 20.17 -17.93
C ALA A 16 -16.05 19.62 -18.05
N PHE A 17 -15.76 18.92 -19.14
CA PHE A 17 -14.45 18.37 -19.47
C PHE A 17 -13.36 19.43 -19.71
N GLU A 18 -13.68 20.54 -20.40
CA GLU A 18 -12.71 21.64 -20.62
C GLU A 18 -12.41 22.38 -19.31
N ARG A 19 -13.40 22.58 -18.47
CA ARG A 19 -13.21 23.17 -17.13
C ARG A 19 -12.32 22.31 -16.23
N LEU A 20 -12.46 20.97 -16.28
CA LEU A 20 -11.59 20.02 -15.57
C LEU A 20 -10.15 20.07 -16.12
N ARG A 21 -9.99 20.11 -17.44
CA ARG A 21 -8.66 20.19 -18.09
C ARG A 21 -7.93 21.49 -17.74
N ASP A 22 -8.61 22.61 -17.72
CA ASP A 22 -8.02 23.90 -17.36
C ASP A 22 -7.70 24.02 -15.88
N ARG A 23 -8.55 23.47 -15.00
CA ARG A 23 -8.25 23.31 -13.56
C ARG A 23 -7.02 22.42 -13.35
N ARG A 24 -6.89 21.29 -14.06
CA ARG A 24 -5.71 20.38 -14.01
C ARG A 24 -4.43 21.12 -14.45
N ARG A 25 -4.47 21.90 -15.55
CA ARG A 25 -3.33 22.69 -16.03
C ARG A 25 -2.92 23.79 -15.03
N ALA A 26 -3.88 24.49 -14.44
CA ALA A 26 -3.61 25.53 -13.45
C ALA A 26 -3.01 24.93 -12.17
N LYS A 27 -3.55 23.79 -11.69
CA LYS A 27 -3.07 23.05 -10.51
C LYS A 27 -1.65 22.53 -10.73
N ARG A 28 -1.33 21.91 -11.90
CA ARG A 28 0.02 21.47 -12.30
C ARG A 28 1.04 22.62 -12.23
N ARG A 29 0.71 23.81 -12.78
CA ARG A 29 1.60 24.99 -12.72
C ARG A 29 1.85 25.45 -11.28
N ARG A 30 0.84 25.37 -10.42
CA ARG A 30 0.96 25.74 -8.99
C ARG A 30 1.84 24.74 -8.25
N VAL A 31 1.63 23.43 -8.43
CA VAL A 31 2.43 22.35 -7.84
C VAL A 31 3.88 22.44 -8.29
N LEU A 32 4.13 22.68 -9.58
CA LEU A 32 5.49 22.81 -10.12
C LEU A 32 6.26 23.99 -9.49
N ARG A 33 5.57 25.12 -9.26
CA ARG A 33 6.18 26.27 -8.58
C ARG A 33 6.51 25.97 -7.13
N VAL A 34 5.59 25.32 -6.41
CA VAL A 34 5.82 24.91 -5.00
C VAL A 34 6.97 23.91 -4.92
N ALA A 35 6.98 22.88 -5.79
CA ALA A 35 8.04 21.90 -5.86
C ALA A 35 9.41 22.52 -6.13
N LEU A 36 9.49 23.48 -7.06
CA LEU A 36 10.74 24.19 -7.36
C LEU A 36 11.22 25.00 -6.16
N THR A 37 10.31 25.68 -5.45
CA THR A 37 10.66 26.44 -4.23
C THR A 37 11.19 25.51 -3.13
N LEU A 38 10.50 24.37 -2.91
CA LEU A 38 10.94 23.38 -1.91
C LEU A 38 12.28 22.75 -2.27
N PHE A 39 12.52 22.47 -3.56
CA PHE A 39 13.80 21.95 -4.04
C PHE A 39 14.95 22.93 -3.78
N VAL A 40 14.74 24.22 -4.05
CA VAL A 40 15.74 25.26 -3.76
C VAL A 40 16.01 25.37 -2.25
N CYS A 41 14.96 25.35 -1.42
CA CYS A 41 15.11 25.35 0.03
C CYS A 41 15.86 24.11 0.54
N ALA A 42 15.54 22.92 0.04
CA ALA A 42 16.22 21.67 0.39
C ALA A 42 17.70 21.68 -0.02
N ALA A 43 18.02 22.22 -1.20
CA ALA A 43 19.40 22.36 -1.67
C ALA A 43 20.22 23.31 -0.78
N LEU A 44 19.61 24.41 -0.32
CA LEU A 44 20.27 25.36 0.59
C LEU A 44 20.50 24.75 1.98
N LEU A 45 19.49 24.02 2.51
CA LEU A 45 19.60 23.34 3.80
C LEU A 45 20.60 22.19 3.75
N GLY A 46 20.59 21.39 2.66
CA GLY A 46 21.54 20.30 2.43
C GLY A 46 22.97 20.82 2.31
N GLY A 47 23.17 21.94 1.62
CA GLY A 47 24.48 22.61 1.53
C GLY A 47 25.00 23.10 2.90
N ALA A 48 24.12 23.68 3.71
CA ALA A 48 24.45 24.10 5.06
C ALA A 48 24.78 22.92 5.99
N ALA A 49 23.98 21.83 5.92
CA ALA A 49 24.22 20.61 6.68
C ALA A 49 25.51 19.91 6.28
N TYR A 50 25.80 19.82 4.96
CA TYR A 50 27.06 19.27 4.44
C TYR A 50 28.28 20.09 4.92
N TYR A 51 28.18 21.42 4.90
CA TYR A 51 29.24 22.29 5.39
C TYR A 51 29.47 22.11 6.88
N ALA A 52 28.42 22.05 7.69
CA ALA A 52 28.50 21.81 9.13
C ALA A 52 29.08 20.41 9.44
N HIS A 53 28.66 19.37 8.73
CA HIS A 53 29.23 18.04 8.89
C HIS A 53 30.73 18.01 8.60
N ARG A 54 31.16 18.63 7.51
CA ARG A 54 32.58 18.63 7.10
C ARG A 54 33.49 19.45 8.03
N GLN A 55 33.00 20.55 8.56
CA GLN A 55 33.82 21.47 9.37
C GLN A 55 33.75 21.18 10.88
N ILE A 56 32.64 20.64 11.37
CA ILE A 56 32.37 20.49 12.80
C ILE A 56 32.38 19.02 13.24
N ILE A 57 31.67 18.14 12.50
CA ILE A 57 31.42 16.77 12.93
C ILE A 57 32.55 15.81 12.52
N LYS A 58 33.04 15.90 11.28
CA LYS A 58 34.10 15.01 10.77
C LYS A 58 35.37 15.01 11.58
N PRO A 59 35.91 16.14 12.05
CA PRO A 59 37.13 16.16 12.90
C PRO A 59 36.94 15.40 14.23
N TYR A 60 35.70 15.32 14.76
CA TYR A 60 35.41 14.60 16.00
C TYR A 60 35.29 13.07 15.79
N LEU A 61 34.86 12.63 14.58
CA LEU A 61 34.72 11.23 14.26
C LEU A 61 36.04 10.56 13.82
N ASP A 62 37.01 11.34 13.33
CA ASP A 62 38.29 10.84 12.85
C ASP A 62 39.34 10.73 14.00
N THR A 63 38.98 10.97 15.26
CA THR A 63 39.88 10.76 16.42
C THR A 63 39.88 9.27 16.79
N PRO A 64 41.00 8.54 16.66
CA PRO A 64 41.02 7.12 17.02
C PRO A 64 40.85 6.97 18.54
N VAL A 65 39.74 6.35 18.96
CA VAL A 65 39.55 5.89 20.33
C VAL A 65 40.38 4.61 20.49
N SER A 66 41.47 4.65 21.21
CA SER A 66 42.25 3.45 21.57
C SER A 66 41.36 2.54 22.44
N ALA A 67 40.97 1.41 21.91
CA ALA A 67 40.32 0.36 22.72
C ALA A 67 41.37 -0.27 23.67
N PRO A 68 40.99 -0.61 24.90
CA PRO A 68 41.90 -1.37 25.81
C PRO A 68 42.10 -2.78 25.20
N GLU A 69 43.39 -3.18 25.15
CA GLU A 69 43.80 -4.53 24.76
C GLU A 69 43.17 -5.56 25.72
N GLN A 70 42.35 -6.45 25.15
CA GLN A 70 41.93 -7.65 25.87
C GLN A 70 42.99 -8.75 25.67
N PRO A 71 43.33 -9.53 26.72
CA PRO A 71 44.26 -10.64 26.59
C PRO A 71 43.64 -11.74 25.68
N PRO A 72 44.43 -12.47 24.90
CA PRO A 72 43.94 -13.50 23.99
C PRO A 72 43.27 -14.65 24.76
N LEU A 73 42.09 -15.02 24.29
CA LEU A 73 41.39 -16.23 24.72
C LEU A 73 42.13 -17.47 24.20
N PRO A 74 42.21 -18.58 24.98
CA PRO A 74 42.78 -19.81 24.50
C PRO A 74 41.96 -20.39 23.34
N GLU A 75 42.68 -20.87 22.30
CA GLU A 75 42.07 -21.55 21.14
C GLU A 75 41.29 -22.81 21.62
N PRO A 76 40.05 -23.02 21.16
CA PRO A 76 39.34 -24.28 21.38
C PRO A 76 39.95 -25.41 20.55
N ASP A 77 40.04 -26.61 21.14
CA ASP A 77 40.43 -27.84 20.49
C ASP A 77 39.55 -28.11 19.25
N PRO A 78 40.10 -28.64 18.15
CA PRO A 78 39.33 -28.95 16.96
C PRO A 78 38.28 -30.04 17.27
N ALA A 79 37.02 -29.72 17.00
CA ALA A 79 35.93 -30.66 17.05
C ALA A 79 36.11 -31.76 15.96
N PRO A 80 35.73 -33.01 16.21
CA PRO A 80 35.77 -34.06 15.18
C PRO A 80 34.80 -33.73 14.03
N GLU A 81 35.25 -33.95 12.79
CA GLU A 81 34.40 -33.79 11.59
C GLU A 81 33.15 -34.66 11.69
N PRO A 82 31.96 -34.10 11.45
CA PRO A 82 30.74 -34.90 11.40
C PRO A 82 30.73 -35.76 10.12
N GLU A 83 30.37 -37.04 10.27
CA GLU A 83 30.08 -37.93 9.15
C GLU A 83 28.98 -37.32 8.26
N PRO A 84 29.04 -37.45 6.92
CA PRO A 84 28.04 -36.94 6.03
C PRO A 84 26.67 -37.61 6.30
N ALA A 85 25.67 -36.83 6.62
CA ALA A 85 24.29 -37.29 6.72
C ALA A 85 23.80 -37.79 5.34
N PRO A 86 23.00 -38.86 5.27
CA PRO A 86 22.40 -39.31 4.03
C PRO A 86 21.52 -38.20 3.45
N GLU A 87 21.62 -37.99 2.12
CA GLU A 87 20.76 -37.06 1.39
C GLU A 87 19.28 -37.40 1.67
N PRO A 88 18.45 -36.42 2.03
CA PRO A 88 17.00 -36.65 2.20
C PRO A 88 16.40 -36.98 0.82
N GLU A 89 15.65 -38.07 0.75
CA GLU A 89 14.79 -38.37 -0.39
C GLU A 89 13.88 -37.16 -0.69
N PRO A 90 13.65 -36.78 -1.96
CA PRO A 90 12.76 -35.69 -2.31
C PRO A 90 11.37 -35.99 -1.73
N ALA A 91 10.87 -35.08 -0.93
CA ALA A 91 9.49 -35.12 -0.42
C ALA A 91 8.53 -35.14 -1.62
N PRO A 92 7.45 -35.96 -1.59
CA PRO A 92 6.44 -35.91 -2.62
C PRO A 92 5.86 -34.51 -2.71
N GLU A 93 5.71 -34.00 -3.96
CA GLU A 93 5.04 -32.74 -4.22
C GLU A 93 3.65 -32.79 -3.52
N PRO A 94 3.27 -31.73 -2.75
CA PRO A 94 1.96 -31.70 -2.14
C PRO A 94 0.89 -31.71 -3.23
N GLU A 95 -0.03 -32.68 -3.18
CA GLU A 95 -1.23 -32.68 -4.03
C GLU A 95 -2.00 -31.38 -3.71
N PRO A 96 -2.53 -30.66 -4.75
CA PRO A 96 -3.29 -29.45 -4.54
C PRO A 96 -4.53 -29.75 -3.69
N GLU A 97 -4.69 -29.06 -2.59
CA GLU A 97 -5.88 -29.17 -1.74
C GLU A 97 -7.14 -28.81 -2.54
N PRO A 98 -8.23 -29.58 -2.45
CA PRO A 98 -9.46 -29.28 -3.15
C PRO A 98 -10.16 -28.08 -2.50
N GLY A 99 -10.13 -26.91 -3.17
CA GLY A 99 -10.89 -25.72 -2.74
C GLY A 99 -10.25 -24.37 -3.03
N GLN A 100 -9.02 -24.29 -3.52
CA GLN A 100 -8.48 -23.02 -3.99
C GLN A 100 -9.05 -22.72 -5.39
N SER A 101 -9.96 -21.76 -5.44
CA SER A 101 -10.31 -21.10 -6.71
C SER A 101 -8.99 -20.58 -7.29
N ALA A 102 -8.60 -21.10 -8.45
CA ALA A 102 -7.42 -20.60 -9.13
C ALA A 102 -7.64 -19.11 -9.39
N LEU A 103 -6.88 -18.26 -8.69
CA LEU A 103 -6.89 -16.83 -8.97
C LEU A 103 -6.68 -16.65 -10.47
N THR A 104 -7.61 -15.98 -11.13
CA THR A 104 -7.49 -15.74 -12.56
C THR A 104 -6.36 -14.74 -12.76
N GLU A 105 -5.22 -15.22 -13.25
CA GLU A 105 -4.04 -14.38 -13.51
C GLU A 105 -4.44 -13.22 -14.43
N ALA A 106 -4.16 -11.99 -14.01
CA ALA A 106 -4.44 -10.80 -14.81
C ALA A 106 -3.62 -10.81 -16.10
N GLN A 107 -4.28 -11.10 -17.24
CA GLN A 107 -3.64 -11.21 -18.53
C GLN A 107 -4.05 -10.06 -19.46
N ALA A 108 -3.03 -9.46 -20.11
CA ALA A 108 -3.29 -8.58 -21.24
C ALA A 108 -3.80 -9.42 -22.41
N THR A 109 -4.89 -8.97 -23.02
CA THR A 109 -5.51 -9.59 -24.18
C THR A 109 -5.66 -8.53 -25.30
N ASP A 110 -6.15 -8.94 -26.48
CA ASP A 110 -6.50 -7.99 -27.55
C ASP A 110 -7.55 -6.95 -27.12
N ALA A 111 -8.28 -7.22 -26.03
CA ALA A 111 -9.22 -6.29 -25.41
C ALA A 111 -8.57 -5.28 -24.46
N THR A 112 -7.31 -5.50 -24.09
CA THR A 112 -6.57 -4.59 -23.21
C THR A 112 -6.33 -3.28 -23.94
N LYS A 113 -6.86 -2.20 -23.39
CA LYS A 113 -6.66 -0.87 -23.96
C LYS A 113 -5.37 -0.27 -23.41
N THR A 114 -4.48 0.13 -24.30
CA THR A 114 -3.41 1.05 -23.90
C THR A 114 -4.08 2.30 -23.32
N LEU A 115 -3.62 2.73 -22.15
CA LEU A 115 -4.18 3.90 -21.48
C LEU A 115 -4.09 5.14 -22.38
N ASP A 116 -5.25 5.61 -22.83
CA ASP A 116 -5.42 6.89 -23.54
C ASP A 116 -5.74 8.03 -22.54
N LEU A 117 -5.56 7.77 -21.24
CA LEU A 117 -5.65 8.74 -20.14
C LEU A 117 -4.27 9.19 -19.70
N GLU A 118 -4.12 10.47 -19.44
CA GLU A 118 -2.96 11.01 -18.75
C GLU A 118 -3.11 10.77 -17.25
N LEU A 119 -2.48 9.72 -16.71
CA LEU A 119 -2.42 9.45 -15.29
C LEU A 119 -1.24 10.14 -14.62
N TYR A 120 -1.42 10.58 -13.38
CA TYR A 120 -0.36 11.09 -12.52
C TYR A 120 0.55 9.97 -11.98
N SER A 121 -0.02 8.78 -11.78
CA SER A 121 0.72 7.58 -11.42
C SER A 121 1.62 7.10 -12.55
N SER A 122 2.82 6.61 -12.23
CA SER A 122 3.73 6.02 -13.22
C SER A 122 3.30 4.62 -13.64
N SER A 123 2.68 3.88 -12.72
CA SER A 123 2.21 2.52 -12.96
C SER A 123 0.75 2.39 -12.57
N ALA A 124 -0.02 1.64 -13.36
CA ALA A 124 -1.44 1.41 -13.13
C ALA A 124 -1.91 0.10 -13.78
N VAL A 125 -2.89 -0.55 -13.18
CA VAL A 125 -3.63 -1.67 -13.77
C VAL A 125 -5.09 -1.59 -13.35
N LEU A 126 -6.00 -1.91 -14.29
CA LEU A 126 -7.42 -2.11 -14.06
C LEU A 126 -7.81 -3.48 -14.61
N VAL A 127 -8.36 -4.35 -13.78
CA VAL A 127 -8.64 -5.75 -14.09
C VAL A 127 -10.11 -6.05 -13.86
N ASP A 128 -10.75 -6.75 -14.80
CA ASP A 128 -12.02 -7.42 -14.60
C ASP A 128 -11.76 -8.75 -13.87
N VAL A 129 -12.27 -8.88 -12.66
CA VAL A 129 -11.97 -10.02 -11.77
C VAL A 129 -12.51 -11.34 -12.30
N GLN A 130 -13.72 -11.34 -12.91
CA GLN A 130 -14.35 -12.56 -13.37
C GLN A 130 -13.63 -13.18 -14.56
N SER A 131 -13.16 -12.36 -15.48
CA SER A 131 -12.47 -12.82 -16.69
C SER A 131 -10.95 -12.86 -16.59
N GLY A 132 -10.37 -12.22 -15.57
CA GLY A 132 -8.93 -11.96 -15.48
C GLY A 132 -8.41 -10.98 -16.56
N THR A 133 -9.31 -10.33 -17.30
CA THR A 133 -8.90 -9.44 -18.39
C THR A 133 -8.39 -8.12 -17.84
N VAL A 134 -7.19 -7.73 -18.25
CA VAL A 134 -6.67 -6.37 -18.02
C VAL A 134 -7.42 -5.42 -18.93
N LEU A 135 -8.25 -4.55 -18.36
CA LEU A 135 -9.03 -3.55 -19.09
C LEU A 135 -8.16 -2.37 -19.54
N ALA A 136 -7.24 -1.94 -18.70
CA ALA A 136 -6.29 -0.88 -18.98
C ALA A 136 -5.02 -1.05 -18.15
N GLU A 137 -3.87 -0.69 -18.71
CA GLU A 137 -2.58 -0.82 -18.01
C GLU A 137 -1.59 0.29 -18.39
N LYS A 138 -0.66 0.54 -17.47
CA LYS A 138 0.51 1.39 -17.67
C LYS A 138 1.63 0.86 -16.77
N GLY A 139 2.67 0.25 -17.36
CA GLY A 139 3.81 -0.29 -16.63
C GLY A 139 3.39 -1.28 -15.54
N MET A 140 2.44 -2.18 -15.84
CA MET A 140 1.84 -3.05 -14.82
C MET A 140 2.80 -4.06 -14.21
N ASP A 141 3.90 -4.38 -14.90
CA ASP A 141 4.95 -5.31 -14.46
C ASP A 141 6.22 -4.60 -13.98
N GLU A 142 6.22 -3.26 -13.96
CA GLU A 142 7.34 -2.51 -13.42
C GLU A 142 7.43 -2.67 -11.90
N LYS A 143 8.67 -2.79 -11.40
CA LYS A 143 8.94 -2.83 -9.94
C LYS A 143 8.45 -1.54 -9.28
N ILE A 144 7.66 -1.69 -8.25
CA ILE A 144 7.21 -0.61 -7.37
C ILE A 144 7.56 -0.90 -5.92
N TYR A 145 7.59 0.13 -5.09
CA TYR A 145 7.54 -0.01 -3.63
C TYR A 145 6.06 0.11 -3.20
N PRO A 146 5.48 -0.94 -2.61
CA PRO A 146 4.04 -0.99 -2.34
C PRO A 146 3.59 -0.08 -1.18
N ALA A 147 4.53 0.40 -0.35
CA ALA A 147 4.21 1.10 0.89
C ALA A 147 3.10 0.36 1.67
N SER A 148 2.15 1.08 2.27
CA SER A 148 1.09 0.44 3.07
C SER A 148 0.07 -0.39 2.27
N MET A 149 0.18 -0.53 0.94
CA MET A 149 -0.57 -1.58 0.24
C MET A 149 -0.14 -2.99 0.70
N THR A 150 1.09 -3.15 1.21
CA THR A 150 1.59 -4.33 1.93
C THR A 150 0.60 -4.87 2.97
N LYS A 151 -0.13 -3.97 3.65
CA LYS A 151 -1.07 -4.34 4.72
C LYS A 151 -2.26 -5.18 4.23
N VAL A 152 -2.49 -5.26 2.92
CA VAL A 152 -3.46 -6.21 2.35
C VAL A 152 -2.96 -7.65 2.52
N MET A 153 -1.67 -7.92 2.27
CA MET A 153 -1.07 -9.23 2.53
C MET A 153 -1.00 -9.51 4.03
N THR A 154 -0.65 -8.53 4.85
CA THR A 154 -0.64 -8.67 6.31
C THR A 154 -2.03 -9.03 6.84
N LEU A 155 -3.08 -8.35 6.36
CA LEU A 155 -4.46 -8.66 6.70
C LEU A 155 -4.83 -10.10 6.30
N LEU A 156 -4.53 -10.51 5.07
CA LEU A 156 -4.83 -11.83 4.54
C LEU A 156 -4.18 -12.93 5.38
N VAL A 157 -2.87 -12.85 5.60
CA VAL A 157 -2.12 -13.83 6.39
C VAL A 157 -2.62 -13.86 7.84
N ALA A 158 -2.88 -12.70 8.45
CA ALA A 158 -3.42 -12.65 9.81
C ALA A 158 -4.81 -13.28 9.90
N ALA A 159 -5.73 -12.93 9.00
CA ALA A 159 -7.09 -13.44 9.00
C ALA A 159 -7.15 -14.97 8.78
N GLU A 160 -6.28 -15.52 7.95
CA GLU A 160 -6.18 -16.97 7.74
C GLU A 160 -5.63 -17.74 8.95
N ASN A 161 -4.90 -17.08 9.84
CA ASN A 161 -4.21 -17.73 10.97
C ASN A 161 -4.74 -17.32 12.36
N LEU A 162 -5.76 -16.48 12.43
CA LEU A 162 -6.42 -16.08 13.68
C LEU A 162 -7.72 -16.87 13.86
N PRO A 163 -7.73 -17.89 14.75
CA PRO A 163 -8.92 -18.72 14.97
C PRO A 163 -10.01 -18.02 15.79
N ASP A 164 -9.65 -16.96 16.53
CA ASP A 164 -10.54 -16.22 17.42
C ASP A 164 -10.26 -14.73 17.33
N LEU A 165 -11.18 -14.00 16.72
CA LEU A 165 -11.06 -12.53 16.56
C LEU A 165 -11.38 -11.76 17.84
N ASP A 166 -11.97 -12.38 18.83
CA ASP A 166 -12.25 -11.79 20.14
C ASP A 166 -11.11 -12.02 21.14
N ALA A 167 -10.12 -12.86 20.79
CA ALA A 167 -8.86 -12.97 21.54
C ALA A 167 -8.17 -11.59 21.61
N THR A 168 -7.43 -11.36 22.69
CA THR A 168 -6.86 -10.04 22.97
C THR A 168 -5.33 -10.03 22.93
N PHE A 169 -4.78 -8.87 22.65
CA PHE A 169 -3.35 -8.55 22.68
C PHE A 169 -3.12 -7.27 23.49
N THR A 170 -2.08 -7.26 24.32
CA THR A 170 -1.70 -6.05 25.06
C THR A 170 -0.57 -5.32 24.34
N MET A 171 -0.84 -4.11 23.90
CA MET A 171 0.13 -3.25 23.21
C MET A 171 1.32 -2.92 24.09
N THR A 172 2.51 -2.91 23.53
CA THR A 172 3.74 -2.59 24.26
C THR A 172 4.47 -1.38 23.67
N GLN A 173 5.23 -0.68 24.52
CA GLN A 173 6.05 0.43 24.07
C GLN A 173 7.12 -0.03 23.05
N ALA A 174 7.58 -1.26 23.16
CA ALA A 174 8.56 -1.86 22.24
C ALA A 174 8.02 -1.97 20.81
N ILE A 175 6.71 -2.13 20.61
CA ILE A 175 6.04 -2.10 19.32
C ILE A 175 5.90 -0.67 18.81
N ILE A 176 5.47 0.25 19.69
CA ILE A 176 5.04 1.60 19.31
C ILE A 176 6.23 2.50 18.96
N ASP A 177 7.26 2.54 19.81
CA ASP A 177 8.36 3.51 19.67
C ASP A 177 9.12 3.42 18.34
N PRO A 178 9.57 2.23 17.88
CA PRO A 178 10.31 2.13 16.63
C PRO A 178 9.49 2.62 15.44
N LEU A 179 8.20 2.29 15.39
CA LEU A 179 7.30 2.65 14.30
C LEU A 179 6.96 4.15 14.30
N TYR A 180 6.74 4.71 15.50
CA TYR A 180 6.53 6.15 15.67
C TYR A 180 7.76 6.95 15.23
N LEU A 181 8.96 6.53 15.63
CA LEU A 181 10.23 7.17 15.24
C LEU A 181 10.51 7.03 13.74
N ALA A 182 10.09 5.93 13.12
CA ALA A 182 10.16 5.74 11.67
C ALA A 182 9.12 6.57 10.90
N GLY A 183 8.23 7.30 11.59
CA GLY A 183 7.18 8.10 10.96
C GLY A 183 6.08 7.27 10.29
N ALA A 184 5.88 6.03 10.75
CA ALA A 184 4.81 5.16 10.26
C ALA A 184 3.41 5.74 10.60
N SER A 185 2.42 5.41 9.77
CA SER A 185 1.02 5.68 10.13
C SER A 185 0.63 4.83 11.33
N MET A 186 -0.03 5.42 12.32
CA MET A 186 -0.45 4.78 13.55
C MET A 186 -1.98 4.76 13.64
N ALA A 187 -2.57 3.69 14.17
CA ALA A 187 -3.98 3.61 14.50
C ALA A 187 -4.31 4.45 15.75
N GLY A 188 -3.37 4.50 16.68
CA GLY A 188 -3.49 5.29 17.90
C GLY A 188 -3.54 4.45 19.18
N TYR A 189 -3.29 3.14 19.09
CA TYR A 189 -3.16 2.29 20.27
C TYR A 189 -1.96 2.69 21.12
N VAL A 190 -2.10 2.59 22.43
CA VAL A 190 -1.08 3.04 23.38
C VAL A 190 -0.54 1.90 24.24
N ASN A 191 0.61 2.14 24.87
CA ASN A 191 1.26 1.16 25.74
C ASN A 191 0.36 0.69 26.90
N GLY A 192 0.27 -0.62 27.09
CA GLY A 192 -0.56 -1.25 28.12
C GLY A 192 -2.04 -1.37 27.74
N GLU A 193 -2.44 -0.91 26.57
CA GLU A 193 -3.79 -1.06 26.06
C GLU A 193 -4.03 -2.51 25.60
N THR A 194 -5.14 -3.10 26.07
CA THR A 194 -5.55 -4.45 25.66
C THR A 194 -6.68 -4.34 24.65
N VAL A 195 -6.44 -4.84 23.43
CA VAL A 195 -7.33 -4.73 22.28
C VAL A 195 -7.62 -6.11 21.68
N THR A 196 -8.74 -6.26 20.99
CA THR A 196 -9.09 -7.52 20.33
C THR A 196 -8.30 -7.70 19.02
N MET A 197 -8.16 -8.95 18.54
CA MET A 197 -7.60 -9.23 17.22
C MET A 197 -8.42 -8.56 16.13
N ARG A 198 -9.74 -8.51 16.26
CA ARG A 198 -10.63 -7.77 15.37
C ARG A 198 -10.24 -6.30 15.30
N ASP A 199 -10.08 -5.62 16.43
CA ASP A 199 -9.68 -4.22 16.48
C ASP A 199 -8.32 -3.98 15.84
N LEU A 200 -7.37 -4.91 16.00
CA LEU A 200 -6.05 -4.85 15.37
C LEU A 200 -6.14 -4.99 13.84
N LEU A 201 -6.96 -5.91 13.32
CA LEU A 201 -7.17 -6.06 11.88
C LEU A 201 -7.74 -4.78 11.25
N TYR A 202 -8.78 -4.20 11.88
CA TYR A 202 -9.33 -2.90 11.45
C TYR A 202 -8.31 -1.77 11.61
N GLY A 203 -7.55 -1.75 12.72
CA GLY A 203 -6.50 -0.78 12.99
C GLY A 203 -5.37 -0.82 11.95
N ALA A 204 -5.02 -2.00 11.43
CA ALA A 204 -4.03 -2.17 10.38
C ALA A 204 -4.50 -1.58 9.04
N VAL A 205 -5.78 -1.70 8.69
CA VAL A 205 -6.30 -1.37 7.37
C VAL A 205 -6.90 0.03 7.31
N VAL A 206 -7.86 0.35 8.18
CA VAL A 206 -8.69 1.57 8.07
C VAL A 206 -7.85 2.84 8.25
N PRO A 207 -7.12 3.05 9.36
CA PRO A 207 -6.19 4.17 9.54
C PRO A 207 -4.77 3.86 9.04
N SER A 208 -4.52 2.60 8.58
CA SER A 208 -3.18 2.15 8.16
C SER A 208 -2.18 2.02 9.31
N GLY A 209 -2.60 1.61 10.52
CA GLY A 209 -1.77 1.52 11.72
C GLY A 209 -0.67 0.46 11.61
N ALA A 210 0.59 0.89 11.73
CA ALA A 210 1.75 -0.01 11.67
C ALA A 210 1.92 -0.78 12.99
N GLU A 211 1.61 -0.17 14.14
CA GLU A 211 1.61 -0.85 15.43
C GLU A 211 0.60 -2.00 15.49
N ALA A 212 -0.51 -1.85 14.77
CA ALA A 212 -1.49 -2.92 14.67
C ALA A 212 -0.95 -4.10 13.84
N THR A 213 -0.21 -3.83 12.73
CA THR A 213 0.40 -4.92 11.94
C THR A 213 1.48 -5.66 12.71
N GLU A 214 2.30 -4.95 13.48
CA GLU A 214 3.32 -5.55 14.33
C GLU A 214 2.71 -6.39 15.46
N ALA A 215 1.64 -5.88 16.10
CA ALA A 215 0.91 -6.64 17.12
C ALA A 215 0.29 -7.92 16.56
N LEU A 216 -0.30 -7.87 15.34
CA LEU A 216 -0.80 -9.05 14.64
C LEU A 216 0.33 -10.05 14.33
N ALA A 217 1.48 -9.58 13.88
CA ALA A 217 2.64 -10.44 13.62
C ALA A 217 3.11 -11.17 14.88
N GLN A 218 3.21 -10.47 15.99
CA GLN A 218 3.58 -11.09 17.29
C GLN A 218 2.51 -12.07 17.78
N ALA A 219 1.24 -11.74 17.60
CA ALA A 219 0.14 -12.61 18.03
C ALA A 219 0.06 -13.91 17.21
N VAL A 220 0.29 -13.83 15.89
CA VAL A 220 0.18 -14.98 14.97
C VAL A 220 1.45 -15.82 14.94
N ALA A 221 2.61 -15.19 14.82
CA ALA A 221 3.88 -15.85 14.53
C ALA A 221 4.94 -15.69 15.63
N GLY A 222 4.67 -14.88 16.65
CA GLY A 222 5.60 -14.61 17.75
C GLY A 222 6.67 -13.56 17.42
N SER A 223 6.90 -13.19 16.15
CA SER A 223 7.79 -12.12 15.73
C SER A 223 7.42 -11.58 14.34
N GLU A 224 7.88 -10.36 14.01
CA GLU A 224 7.72 -9.81 12.67
C GLU A 224 8.46 -10.65 11.62
N GLU A 225 9.67 -11.12 11.91
CA GLU A 225 10.44 -11.93 10.95
C GLU A 225 9.71 -13.23 10.59
N ALA A 226 9.15 -13.93 11.58
CA ALA A 226 8.40 -15.16 11.34
C ALA A 226 7.12 -14.87 10.54
N PHE A 227 6.44 -13.79 10.83
CA PHE A 227 5.24 -13.39 10.07
C PHE A 227 5.57 -12.97 8.64
N VAL A 228 6.66 -12.24 8.42
CA VAL A 228 7.15 -11.87 7.08
C VAL A 228 7.51 -13.11 6.25
N ALA A 229 8.06 -14.15 6.90
CA ALA A 229 8.26 -15.42 6.22
C ALA A 229 6.93 -16.01 5.73
N MET A 230 5.88 -16.03 6.57
CA MET A 230 4.53 -16.45 6.15
C MET A 230 3.96 -15.59 5.00
N MET A 231 4.19 -14.25 5.02
CA MET A 231 3.78 -13.37 3.93
C MET A 231 4.48 -13.74 2.61
N ASN A 232 5.77 -14.04 2.64
CA ASN A 232 6.53 -14.45 1.45
C ASN A 232 6.15 -15.86 0.97
N GLU A 233 5.86 -16.79 1.87
CA GLU A 233 5.28 -18.10 1.55
C GLU A 233 3.91 -17.95 0.86
N LYS A 234 3.05 -17.08 1.38
CA LYS A 234 1.76 -16.77 0.76
C LYS A 234 1.93 -16.14 -0.62
N ALA A 235 2.89 -15.21 -0.78
CA ALA A 235 3.22 -14.62 -2.08
C ALA A 235 3.64 -15.70 -3.09
N ALA A 236 4.51 -16.64 -2.68
CA ALA A 236 4.92 -17.76 -3.52
C ALA A 236 3.73 -18.69 -3.86
N ALA A 237 2.86 -18.99 -2.90
CA ALA A 237 1.66 -19.81 -3.12
C ALA A 237 0.67 -19.15 -4.08
N LEU A 238 0.60 -17.82 -4.13
CA LEU A 238 -0.18 -17.03 -5.08
C LEU A 238 0.53 -16.85 -6.44
N GLY A 239 1.75 -17.36 -6.62
CA GLY A 239 2.51 -17.23 -7.86
C GLY A 239 3.13 -15.86 -8.10
N LEU A 240 3.32 -15.05 -7.06
CA LEU A 240 3.82 -13.67 -7.16
C LEU A 240 5.36 -13.63 -7.28
N ALA A 241 5.88 -13.81 -8.47
CA ALA A 241 7.31 -13.92 -8.72
C ALA A 241 8.08 -12.58 -8.56
N ASN A 242 7.39 -11.45 -8.59
CA ASN A 242 7.97 -10.11 -8.53
C ASN A 242 7.58 -9.38 -7.22
N THR A 243 7.17 -10.13 -6.18
CA THR A 243 6.81 -9.59 -4.87
C THR A 243 7.71 -10.17 -3.79
N HIS A 244 8.21 -9.29 -2.92
CA HIS A 244 8.96 -9.68 -1.74
C HIS A 244 8.70 -8.70 -0.59
N PHE A 245 8.44 -9.22 0.59
CA PHE A 245 8.15 -8.47 1.80
C PHE A 245 9.32 -8.52 2.77
N MET A 246 9.64 -7.38 3.41
CA MET A 246 10.66 -7.22 4.44
C MET A 246 10.07 -6.86 5.81
N ASN A 247 8.84 -6.37 5.84
CA ASN A 247 8.11 -6.00 7.06
C ASN A 247 6.60 -6.07 6.83
N THR A 248 5.82 -5.96 7.90
CA THR A 248 4.37 -6.08 7.88
C THR A 248 3.64 -4.79 7.51
N SER A 249 4.32 -3.66 7.59
CA SER A 249 3.71 -2.33 7.51
C SER A 249 3.85 -1.65 6.14
N GLY A 250 4.84 -2.06 5.34
CA GLY A 250 5.22 -1.43 4.09
C GLY A 250 6.14 -0.21 4.27
N LEU A 251 6.82 -0.08 5.42
CA LEU A 251 7.95 0.83 5.56
C LEU A 251 9.01 0.48 4.52
N HIS A 252 9.71 1.52 4.03
CA HIS A 252 10.64 1.35 2.93
C HIS A 252 11.83 0.45 3.27
N ASP A 253 12.11 -0.48 2.37
CA ASP A 253 13.32 -1.27 2.22
C ASP A 253 13.54 -1.55 0.73
N GLU A 254 14.76 -1.54 0.24
CA GLU A 254 15.08 -1.77 -1.18
C GLU A 254 14.66 -3.17 -1.67
N ASN A 255 14.55 -4.14 -0.74
CA ASN A 255 14.12 -5.51 -1.00
C ASN A 255 12.61 -5.72 -0.73
N HIS A 256 11.89 -4.67 -0.33
CA HIS A 256 10.44 -4.68 -0.14
C HIS A 256 9.75 -4.13 -1.39
N TYR A 257 9.36 -4.98 -2.31
CA TYR A 257 8.86 -4.58 -3.62
C TYR A 257 7.72 -5.47 -4.12
N SER A 258 7.02 -4.97 -5.13
CA SER A 258 5.97 -5.68 -5.87
C SER A 258 5.80 -5.08 -7.26
N THR A 259 4.72 -5.43 -7.96
CA THR A 259 4.19 -4.78 -9.16
C THR A 259 2.72 -4.43 -8.94
N VAL A 260 2.17 -3.49 -9.71
CA VAL A 260 0.73 -3.16 -9.58
C VAL A 260 -0.15 -4.34 -9.99
N ARG A 261 0.31 -5.20 -10.92
CA ARG A 261 -0.36 -6.47 -11.28
C ARG A 261 -0.43 -7.40 -10.06
N GLU A 262 0.68 -7.64 -9.37
CA GLU A 262 0.73 -8.57 -8.26
C GLU A 262 0.01 -8.06 -7.01
N ILE A 263 0.02 -6.75 -6.77
CA ILE A 263 -0.84 -6.13 -5.75
C ILE A 263 -2.33 -6.35 -6.06
N ALA A 264 -2.73 -6.32 -7.34
CA ALA A 264 -4.11 -6.62 -7.72
C ALA A 264 -4.49 -8.08 -7.40
N LEU A 265 -3.59 -9.05 -7.62
CA LEU A 265 -3.79 -10.45 -7.23
C LEU A 265 -3.86 -10.62 -5.71
N ILE A 266 -3.03 -9.91 -4.94
CA ILE A 266 -3.09 -9.91 -3.47
C ILE A 266 -4.44 -9.38 -2.98
N LEU A 267 -4.90 -8.26 -3.57
CA LEU A 267 -6.21 -7.69 -3.20
C LEU A 267 -7.35 -8.64 -3.58
N GLN A 268 -7.28 -9.30 -4.75
CA GLN A 268 -8.26 -10.31 -5.15
C GLN A 268 -8.31 -11.45 -4.13
N ALA A 269 -7.16 -12.04 -3.78
CA ALA A 269 -7.08 -13.11 -2.79
C ALA A 269 -7.64 -12.67 -1.41
N ALA A 270 -7.33 -11.45 -0.99
CA ALA A 270 -7.86 -10.91 0.26
C ALA A 270 -9.40 -10.75 0.21
N LEU A 271 -9.96 -10.33 -0.91
CA LEU A 271 -11.42 -10.17 -1.05
C LEU A 271 -12.19 -11.49 -1.14
N GLU A 272 -11.54 -12.63 -1.41
CA GLU A 272 -12.13 -13.96 -1.32
C GLU A 272 -12.29 -14.44 0.14
N ASN A 273 -11.56 -13.85 1.09
CA ASN A 273 -11.73 -14.06 2.52
C ASN A 273 -12.77 -13.10 3.09
N GLU A 274 -13.85 -13.62 3.69
CA GLU A 274 -14.98 -12.81 4.19
C GLU A 274 -14.54 -11.74 5.21
N THR A 275 -13.66 -12.08 6.15
CA THR A 275 -13.13 -11.14 7.14
C THR A 275 -12.33 -10.02 6.48
N CYS A 276 -11.48 -10.35 5.52
CA CYS A 276 -10.68 -9.36 4.80
C CYS A 276 -11.57 -8.45 3.94
N ALA A 277 -12.58 -9.01 3.27
CA ALA A 277 -13.51 -8.25 2.44
C ALA A 277 -14.31 -7.24 3.28
N GLU A 278 -14.81 -7.65 4.46
CA GLU A 278 -15.48 -6.77 5.41
C GLU A 278 -14.57 -5.59 5.83
N ILE A 279 -13.34 -5.89 6.24
CA ILE A 279 -12.40 -4.89 6.76
C ILE A 279 -11.93 -3.92 5.67
N LEU A 280 -11.61 -4.42 4.46
CA LEU A 280 -11.18 -3.60 3.33
C LEU A 280 -12.28 -2.68 2.82
N SER A 281 -13.56 -3.05 3.03
CA SER A 281 -14.72 -2.26 2.64
C SER A 281 -15.18 -1.27 3.72
N ALA A 282 -14.56 -1.27 4.89
CA ALA A 282 -14.95 -0.39 5.98
C ALA A 282 -14.48 1.05 5.72
N GLU A 283 -15.45 1.96 5.52
CA GLU A 283 -15.17 3.40 5.47
C GLU A 283 -14.85 3.95 6.86
N ASN A 284 -15.60 3.50 7.86
CA ASN A 284 -15.45 3.90 9.25
C ASN A 284 -15.49 2.66 10.15
N TYR A 285 -14.71 2.69 11.22
CA TYR A 285 -14.72 1.68 12.26
C TYR A 285 -14.53 2.35 13.63
N ARG A 286 -15.14 1.79 14.65
CA ARG A 286 -14.90 2.19 16.05
C ARG A 286 -14.45 0.94 16.80
N ALA A 287 -13.20 0.96 17.25
CA ALA A 287 -12.66 -0.11 18.08
C ALA A 287 -13.39 -0.18 19.44
N SER A 288 -13.30 -1.35 20.06
CA SER A 288 -13.88 -1.62 21.37
C SER A 288 -13.40 -0.61 22.41
N GLU A 289 -14.23 -0.36 23.41
CA GLU A 289 -13.88 0.46 24.57
C GLU A 289 -12.75 -0.21 25.36
N THR A 290 -11.75 0.58 25.73
CA THR A 290 -10.63 0.15 26.60
C THR A 290 -10.48 1.14 27.77
N GLU A 291 -9.66 0.81 28.75
CA GLU A 291 -9.33 1.75 29.83
C GLU A 291 -8.70 3.04 29.29
N GLN A 292 -7.88 2.93 28.23
CA GLN A 292 -7.18 4.05 27.61
C GLN A 292 -8.06 4.82 26.63
N HIS A 293 -9.03 4.17 26.00
CA HIS A 293 -10.01 4.77 25.09
C HIS A 293 -11.43 4.38 25.50
N PRO A 294 -12.01 5.04 26.54
CA PRO A 294 -13.33 4.69 27.09
C PRO A 294 -14.50 4.83 26.10
N ASP A 295 -14.34 5.64 25.07
CA ASP A 295 -15.33 5.82 24.00
C ASP A 295 -15.01 4.98 22.75
N GLY A 296 -14.03 4.11 22.85
CA GLY A 296 -13.43 3.40 21.70
C GLY A 296 -12.63 4.32 20.77
N LEU A 297 -11.79 3.74 19.92
CA LEU A 297 -10.96 4.48 18.97
C LEU A 297 -11.64 4.58 17.61
N ALA A 298 -11.99 5.80 17.19
CA ALA A 298 -12.66 6.05 15.91
C ALA A 298 -11.63 6.09 14.77
N MET A 299 -11.88 5.35 13.72
CA MET A 299 -11.01 5.20 12.55
C MET A 299 -11.79 5.47 11.27
N THR A 300 -11.14 6.07 10.28
CA THR A 300 -11.74 6.38 8.97
C THR A 300 -10.76 6.06 7.84
N ASN A 301 -11.22 5.29 6.85
CA ASN A 301 -10.54 5.13 5.58
C ASN A 301 -10.75 6.39 4.73
N LYS A 302 -9.76 7.28 4.75
CA LYS A 302 -9.86 8.60 4.10
C LYS A 302 -10.05 8.53 2.58
N PHE A 303 -9.61 7.46 1.94
CA PHE A 303 -9.80 7.27 0.51
C PHE A 303 -11.26 6.94 0.20
N LEU A 304 -11.83 5.91 0.86
CA LEU A 304 -13.24 5.54 0.69
C LEU A 304 -14.16 6.69 1.04
N TYR A 305 -13.92 7.35 2.19
CA TYR A 305 -14.70 8.52 2.60
C TYR A 305 -14.74 9.58 1.49
N ARG A 306 -13.59 9.96 0.95
CA ARG A 306 -13.53 10.97 -0.10
C ARG A 306 -14.17 10.53 -1.40
N VAL A 307 -13.95 9.28 -1.82
CA VAL A 307 -14.56 8.75 -3.04
C VAL A 307 -16.08 8.74 -2.92
N HIS A 308 -16.63 8.29 -1.80
CA HIS A 308 -18.08 8.18 -1.62
C HIS A 308 -18.78 9.54 -1.47
N HIS A 309 -18.10 10.53 -0.89
CA HIS A 309 -18.74 11.82 -0.54
C HIS A 309 -18.37 12.98 -1.47
N GLU A 310 -17.26 12.90 -2.23
CA GLU A 310 -16.75 14.03 -3.02
C GLU A 310 -16.77 13.78 -4.54
N TYR A 311 -16.98 12.52 -5.00
CA TYR A 311 -16.80 12.16 -6.41
C TYR A 311 -17.99 11.35 -6.95
N SER A 312 -18.11 11.34 -8.29
CA SER A 312 -19.03 10.49 -9.05
C SER A 312 -18.22 9.66 -10.04
N LEU A 313 -18.57 8.39 -10.17
CA LEU A 313 -17.85 7.40 -10.96
C LEU A 313 -18.63 6.95 -12.22
N GLY A 314 -19.62 7.75 -12.67
CA GLY A 314 -20.41 7.40 -13.86
C GLY A 314 -21.25 6.13 -13.68
N GLY A 315 -21.69 5.84 -12.47
CA GLY A 315 -22.47 4.65 -12.12
C GLY A 315 -21.62 3.45 -11.66
N ALA A 316 -20.30 3.49 -11.79
CA ALA A 316 -19.42 2.54 -11.11
C ALA A 316 -19.30 2.89 -9.62
N GLU A 317 -18.88 1.92 -8.81
CA GLU A 317 -18.71 2.07 -7.37
C GLU A 317 -17.35 1.51 -6.93
N ILE A 318 -16.63 2.19 -6.03
CA ILE A 318 -15.47 1.65 -5.33
C ILE A 318 -15.93 1.18 -3.97
N THR A 319 -15.75 -0.11 -3.68
CA THR A 319 -16.28 -0.77 -2.48
C THR A 319 -15.21 -1.11 -1.44
N ALA A 320 -13.95 -1.20 -1.83
CA ALA A 320 -12.84 -1.54 -0.94
C ALA A 320 -11.57 -0.80 -1.37
N ALA A 321 -10.72 -0.42 -0.42
CA ALA A 321 -9.46 0.23 -0.78
C ALA A 321 -8.41 0.17 0.33
N LYS A 322 -7.13 0.15 -0.10
CA LYS A 322 -5.96 0.37 0.74
C LYS A 322 -4.98 1.32 0.06
N THR A 323 -4.68 2.42 0.71
CA THR A 323 -3.67 3.39 0.25
C THR A 323 -2.30 3.11 0.83
N GLY A 324 -1.25 3.64 0.19
CA GLY A 324 0.11 3.61 0.68
C GLY A 324 0.87 4.90 0.37
N TYR A 325 1.83 5.23 1.22
CA TYR A 325 2.77 6.32 1.02
C TYR A 325 4.08 6.06 1.77
N THR A 326 5.19 6.20 1.08
CA THR A 326 6.53 6.52 1.60
C THR A 326 7.16 7.56 0.69
N ALA A 327 8.31 8.11 1.05
CA ALA A 327 9.00 9.06 0.18
C ALA A 327 9.42 8.42 -1.16
N GLU A 328 9.81 7.15 -1.12
CA GLU A 328 10.27 6.36 -2.27
C GLU A 328 9.11 5.82 -3.12
N ALA A 329 8.05 5.33 -2.49
CA ALA A 329 6.85 4.82 -3.16
C ALA A 329 5.96 5.94 -3.72
N MET A 330 6.08 7.15 -3.16
CA MET A 330 5.10 8.21 -3.36
C MET A 330 3.69 7.74 -2.97
N ASN A 331 2.63 8.26 -3.58
CA ASN A 331 1.27 7.83 -3.24
C ASN A 331 0.83 6.69 -4.15
N CYS A 332 0.29 5.65 -3.55
CA CYS A 332 -0.23 4.48 -4.23
C CYS A 332 -1.56 4.04 -3.60
N CYS A 333 -2.35 3.30 -4.35
CA CYS A 333 -3.62 2.77 -3.90
C CYS A 333 -3.98 1.49 -4.65
N ALA A 334 -4.53 0.52 -3.92
CA ALA A 334 -5.23 -0.62 -4.45
C ALA A 334 -6.71 -0.49 -4.05
N SER A 335 -7.62 -0.60 -5.01
CA SER A 335 -9.06 -0.54 -4.78
C SER A 335 -9.80 -1.62 -5.55
N ALA A 336 -10.93 -2.04 -5.02
CA ALA A 336 -11.89 -2.90 -5.71
C ALA A 336 -13.23 -2.18 -5.81
N GLY A 337 -14.00 -2.54 -6.83
CA GLY A 337 -15.27 -1.92 -7.07
C GLY A 337 -16.16 -2.73 -8.01
N LYS A 338 -17.29 -2.14 -8.36
CA LYS A 338 -18.27 -2.72 -9.26
C LYS A 338 -18.61 -1.79 -10.40
N THR A 339 -18.80 -2.36 -11.58
CA THR A 339 -19.38 -1.68 -12.72
C THR A 339 -20.91 -1.59 -12.59
N PRO A 340 -21.62 -0.72 -13.34
CA PRO A 340 -23.07 -0.62 -13.30
C PRO A 340 -23.79 -1.91 -13.69
N ASP A 341 -23.17 -2.78 -14.49
CA ASP A 341 -23.67 -4.10 -14.87
C ASP A 341 -23.29 -5.21 -13.85
N GLY A 342 -22.65 -4.85 -12.72
CA GLY A 342 -22.39 -5.72 -11.58
C GLY A 342 -21.09 -6.53 -11.66
N ARG A 343 -20.24 -6.31 -12.67
CA ARG A 343 -18.91 -6.96 -12.72
C ARG A 343 -17.99 -6.38 -11.63
N SER A 344 -17.20 -7.25 -11.02
CA SER A 344 -16.17 -6.84 -10.07
C SER A 344 -14.89 -6.43 -10.79
N VAL A 345 -14.31 -5.32 -10.38
CA VAL A 345 -13.06 -4.79 -10.94
C VAL A 345 -12.08 -4.44 -9.84
N ILE A 346 -10.79 -4.58 -10.14
CA ILE A 346 -9.70 -4.17 -9.25
C ILE A 346 -8.84 -3.13 -9.99
N CYS A 347 -8.51 -2.04 -9.31
CA CYS A 347 -7.65 -0.99 -9.79
C CYS A 347 -6.47 -0.79 -8.84
N VAL A 348 -5.25 -0.80 -9.37
CA VAL A 348 -4.04 -0.47 -8.59
C VAL A 348 -3.26 0.62 -9.31
N THR A 349 -2.86 1.65 -8.57
CA THR A 349 -2.00 2.73 -9.07
C THR A 349 -0.81 2.95 -8.14
N ALA A 350 0.34 3.35 -8.69
CA ALA A 350 1.54 3.61 -7.92
C ALA A 350 2.32 4.83 -8.42
N ASN A 351 3.09 5.43 -7.51
CA ASN A 351 3.97 6.56 -7.75
C ASN A 351 3.24 7.85 -8.17
N ALA A 352 2.06 8.14 -7.62
CA ALA A 352 1.41 9.44 -7.80
C ALA A 352 2.08 10.49 -6.89
N TRP A 353 2.29 11.70 -7.42
CA TRP A 353 2.98 12.77 -6.71
C TRP A 353 2.26 13.24 -5.42
N THR A 354 0.94 13.17 -5.37
CA THR A 354 0.13 13.53 -4.19
C THR A 354 -0.99 12.53 -3.98
N GLY A 355 -1.52 12.42 -2.75
CA GLY A 355 -2.69 11.60 -2.45
C GLY A 355 -3.93 12.03 -3.25
N GLU A 356 -4.07 13.31 -3.54
CA GLU A 356 -5.12 13.83 -4.42
C GLU A 356 -5.02 13.26 -5.83
N PHE A 357 -3.82 13.29 -6.42
CA PHE A 357 -3.58 12.74 -7.75
C PHE A 357 -3.81 11.24 -7.81
N CYS A 358 -3.47 10.50 -6.74
CA CYS A 358 -3.78 9.09 -6.64
C CYS A 358 -5.30 8.84 -6.67
N ILE A 359 -6.10 9.65 -5.96
CA ILE A 359 -7.57 9.57 -6.00
C ILE A 359 -8.10 9.94 -7.40
N GLU A 360 -7.62 11.05 -7.99
CA GLU A 360 -8.04 11.49 -9.32
C GLU A 360 -7.77 10.43 -10.40
N ASP A 361 -6.66 9.68 -10.30
CA ASP A 361 -6.35 8.58 -11.22
C ASP A 361 -7.36 7.43 -11.09
N HIS A 362 -7.72 7.03 -9.87
CA HIS A 362 -8.76 6.01 -9.65
C HIS A 362 -10.11 6.46 -10.21
N ILE A 363 -10.53 7.70 -9.90
CA ILE A 363 -11.78 8.28 -10.43
C ILE A 363 -11.78 8.25 -11.97
N ALA A 364 -10.68 8.63 -12.60
CA ALA A 364 -10.56 8.66 -14.05
C ALA A 364 -10.66 7.25 -14.67
N LEU A 365 -9.97 6.25 -14.07
CA LEU A 365 -9.99 4.87 -14.51
C LEU A 365 -11.39 4.25 -14.38
N TYR A 366 -12.02 4.37 -13.22
CA TYR A 366 -13.36 3.84 -12.99
C TYR A 366 -14.40 4.52 -13.88
N THR A 367 -14.39 5.84 -13.99
CA THR A 367 -15.35 6.57 -14.82
C THR A 367 -15.25 6.18 -16.30
N LYS A 368 -14.01 6.04 -16.80
CA LYS A 368 -13.79 5.79 -18.24
C LYS A 368 -14.01 4.35 -18.65
N TYR A 369 -13.57 3.38 -17.84
CA TYR A 369 -13.55 1.98 -18.24
C TYR A 369 -14.64 1.14 -17.55
N CYS A 370 -15.25 1.66 -16.48
CA CYS A 370 -16.26 0.96 -15.70
C CYS A 370 -17.61 1.70 -15.65
N GLY A 371 -17.68 2.98 -16.01
CA GLY A 371 -18.92 3.76 -16.04
C GLY A 371 -19.88 3.30 -17.14
N SER A 372 -21.16 3.69 -17.04
CA SER A 372 -22.14 3.47 -18.10
C SER A 372 -21.83 4.35 -19.32
N ALA A 373 -22.04 3.83 -20.51
CA ALA A 373 -21.82 4.52 -21.78
C ALA A 373 -22.64 5.84 -21.94
N GLU A 374 -23.61 6.09 -21.06
CA GLU A 374 -24.46 7.29 -21.10
C GLU A 374 -23.79 8.54 -20.50
N ALA A 375 -22.57 8.42 -19.94
CA ALA A 375 -21.85 9.56 -19.35
C ALA A 375 -21.06 10.40 -20.38
N GLU A 376 -21.08 10.05 -21.66
CA GLU A 376 -20.41 10.77 -22.77
C GLU A 376 -21.34 11.68 -23.59
N GLY A 377 -22.56 11.98 -23.11
CA GLY A 377 -23.56 12.83 -23.75
C GLY A 377 -23.49 14.31 -23.34
#